data_6533a494f82d746cc293e564282f3ef4
#
_entry.id   6533a494f82d746cc293e564282f3ef4
#
_cell.length_a   1.000
_cell.length_b   1.000
_cell.length_c   1.000
_cell.angle_alpha   90.00
_cell.angle_beta   90.00
_cell.angle_gamma   90.00
#
_symmetry.space_group_name_H-M   'P 1'
#
loop_
_entity.id
_entity.type
_entity.pdbx_description
1 polymer ?
#
loop_
_entity_poly.entity_id
_entity_poly.type
_entity_poly.pdbx_seq_one_letter_code
_entity_poly.pdbx_strand_id
1 'polypeptide(L)'
;MSAVVAVEAPLLEVEDLVVEFGPVRAVDGVSFWLPAGPYGLALVGESGSGKTTIARALMRLVPAASGAIRLDGRDVAGLTSSRGLRSYRRDVQIVFQDPTTSLDPRARIGATIAEPIRAHGIVPREDVRSRIASLLAEVSLDPEMAGRYPHQLSGGQRQRVAIARALSVEPRVLVLDEPTSALDVTVQARILELIAELRRTRGLAYVLISHNLAVVEQLCEETAVLYLGRIVEHGPTEQILARPAHPYTLALRSAVPEIDLAARRSRIVLPGTVPDPANPPPGCPFHPRCPYAIDRCRAEVPMLRRIDGRTVACHRAEEIVGGHM
;
A
#
# COMPACT_ATOMS: atom_id res chain seq x y z
N MET A 1 -27.98 13.40 -20.62
CA MET A 1 -27.20 14.46 -19.95
C MET A 1 -26.29 13.74 -18.95
N SER A 2 -25.06 13.46 -19.37
CA SER A 2 -24.06 12.83 -18.47
C SER A 2 -23.58 13.90 -17.49
N ALA A 3 -23.85 13.67 -16.22
CA ALA A 3 -23.27 14.48 -15.15
C ALA A 3 -21.75 14.29 -15.23
N VAL A 4 -21.04 15.34 -15.59
CA VAL A 4 -19.59 15.46 -15.38
C VAL A 4 -19.42 15.48 -13.86
N VAL A 5 -19.06 14.33 -13.29
CA VAL A 5 -18.62 14.26 -11.91
C VAL A 5 -17.35 15.15 -11.87
N ALA A 6 -17.47 16.29 -11.21
CA ALA A 6 -16.31 17.12 -10.92
C ALA A 6 -15.31 16.23 -10.16
N VAL A 7 -14.19 15.90 -10.79
CA VAL A 7 -13.10 15.18 -10.14
C VAL A 7 -12.55 16.15 -9.10
N GLU A 8 -12.93 15.95 -7.83
CA GLU A 8 -12.29 16.68 -6.72
C GLU A 8 -10.77 16.47 -6.82
N ALA A 9 -10.02 17.54 -6.57
CA ALA A 9 -8.57 17.47 -6.63
C ALA A 9 -8.07 16.33 -5.69
N PRO A 10 -7.12 15.51 -6.16
CA PRO A 10 -6.63 14.38 -5.37
C PRO A 10 -6.01 14.86 -4.06
N LEU A 11 -6.29 14.14 -2.96
CA LEU A 11 -5.64 14.36 -1.67
C LEU A 11 -4.14 14.07 -1.76
N LEU A 12 -3.81 12.87 -2.28
CA LEU A 12 -2.43 12.44 -2.54
C LEU A 12 -2.30 12.07 -4.02
N GLU A 13 -1.29 12.61 -4.67
CA GLU A 13 -0.94 12.31 -6.05
C GLU A 13 0.51 11.90 -6.16
N VAL A 14 0.76 10.84 -6.89
CA VAL A 14 2.09 10.36 -7.27
C VAL A 14 2.14 10.35 -8.79
N GLU A 15 3.12 11.04 -9.37
CA GLU A 15 3.27 11.21 -10.81
C GLU A 15 4.67 10.81 -11.23
N ASP A 16 4.76 9.83 -12.12
CA ASP A 16 5.99 9.30 -12.75
C ASP A 16 7.13 9.08 -11.75
N LEU A 17 6.80 8.57 -10.57
CA LEU A 17 7.76 8.37 -9.48
C LEU A 17 8.83 7.37 -9.88
N VAL A 18 10.11 7.81 -9.78
CA VAL A 18 11.29 6.97 -9.94
C VAL A 18 12.11 6.99 -8.66
N VAL A 19 12.48 5.81 -8.16
CA VAL A 19 13.40 5.65 -7.02
C VAL A 19 14.51 4.70 -7.41
N GLU A 20 15.75 5.15 -7.22
CA GLU A 20 16.96 4.42 -7.61
C GLU A 20 17.87 4.13 -6.41
N PHE A 21 18.47 2.95 -6.40
CA PHE A 21 19.52 2.54 -5.47
C PHE A 21 20.73 2.04 -6.29
N GLY A 22 21.67 2.94 -6.56
CA GLY A 22 22.76 2.65 -7.47
C GLY A 22 22.23 2.30 -8.87
N PRO A 23 22.54 1.12 -9.43
CA PRO A 23 22.05 0.73 -10.75
C PRO A 23 20.59 0.23 -10.78
N VAL A 24 19.99 0.01 -9.61
CA VAL A 24 18.66 -0.57 -9.48
C VAL A 24 17.60 0.51 -9.49
N ARG A 25 16.69 0.48 -10.47
CA ARG A 25 15.44 1.23 -10.43
C ARG A 25 14.39 0.43 -9.67
N ALA A 26 14.30 0.68 -8.36
CA ALA A 26 13.34 -0.02 -7.50
C ALA A 26 11.89 0.44 -7.73
N VAL A 27 11.68 1.67 -8.21
CA VAL A 27 10.41 2.21 -8.69
C VAL A 27 10.71 2.93 -10.00
N ASP A 28 9.93 2.67 -11.05
CA ASP A 28 10.20 3.12 -12.40
C ASP A 28 8.92 3.62 -13.11
N GLY A 29 8.65 4.93 -12.95
CA GLY A 29 7.54 5.62 -13.58
C GLY A 29 6.17 5.24 -13.01
N VAL A 30 6.05 5.16 -11.69
CA VAL A 30 4.78 4.82 -11.01
C VAL A 30 3.93 6.05 -10.82
N SER A 31 2.66 5.98 -11.27
CA SER A 31 1.67 7.05 -11.10
C SER A 31 0.38 6.48 -10.54
N PHE A 32 -0.17 7.16 -9.49
CA PHE A 32 -1.48 6.88 -8.91
C PHE A 32 -1.94 8.08 -8.07
N TRP A 33 -3.19 8.06 -7.65
CA TRP A 33 -3.75 9.11 -6.80
C TRP A 33 -4.77 8.56 -5.80
N LEU A 34 -4.99 9.29 -4.71
CA LEU A 34 -6.05 9.01 -3.74
C LEU A 34 -6.93 10.26 -3.59
N PRO A 35 -8.27 10.10 -3.61
CA PRO A 35 -9.18 11.18 -3.26
C PRO A 35 -9.13 11.47 -1.75
N ALA A 36 -9.73 12.57 -1.34
CA ALA A 36 -10.02 12.80 0.07
C ALA A 36 -11.16 11.90 0.55
N GLY A 37 -11.12 11.55 1.84
CA GLY A 37 -12.15 10.71 2.46
C GLY A 37 -11.82 9.23 2.52
N PRO A 38 -12.79 8.38 2.86
CA PRO A 38 -12.57 6.96 3.13
C PRO A 38 -12.33 6.18 1.85
N TYR A 39 -11.08 6.10 1.42
CA TYR A 39 -10.67 5.45 0.17
C TYR A 39 -9.43 4.59 0.37
N GLY A 40 -9.40 3.41 -0.24
CA GLY A 40 -8.27 2.47 -0.20
C GLY A 40 -7.70 2.16 -1.57
N LEU A 41 -6.41 2.40 -1.76
CA LEU A 41 -5.64 1.91 -2.90
C LEU A 41 -4.71 0.79 -2.44
N ALA A 42 -4.78 -0.37 -3.09
CA ALA A 42 -3.83 -1.45 -2.87
C ALA A 42 -2.65 -1.39 -3.83
N LEU A 43 -1.45 -1.60 -3.31
CA LEU A 43 -0.26 -1.92 -4.07
C LEU A 43 0.07 -3.39 -3.87
N VAL A 44 -0.06 -4.21 -4.93
CA VAL A 44 0.15 -5.66 -4.85
C VAL A 44 1.27 -6.13 -5.78
N GLY A 45 1.90 -7.26 -5.47
CA GLY A 45 2.97 -7.85 -6.25
C GLY A 45 3.90 -8.71 -5.41
N GLU A 46 4.79 -9.47 -6.05
CA GLU A 46 5.80 -10.30 -5.37
C GLU A 46 6.78 -9.46 -4.55
N SER A 47 7.53 -10.11 -3.65
CA SER A 47 8.64 -9.47 -2.93
C SER A 47 9.65 -8.88 -3.93
N GLY A 48 10.16 -7.69 -3.64
CA GLY A 48 11.07 -6.97 -4.52
C GLY A 48 10.41 -6.20 -5.68
N SER A 49 9.06 -6.17 -5.79
CA SER A 49 8.39 -5.41 -6.85
C SER A 49 8.36 -3.88 -6.67
N GLY A 50 8.91 -3.34 -5.56
CA GLY A 50 9.02 -1.88 -5.33
C GLY A 50 8.01 -1.29 -4.35
N LYS A 51 7.03 -2.06 -3.83
CA LYS A 51 5.94 -1.58 -2.95
C LYS A 51 6.42 -0.84 -1.70
N THR A 52 7.27 -1.48 -0.90
CA THR A 52 7.85 -0.86 0.32
C THR A 52 8.72 0.35 -0.03
N THR A 53 9.36 0.37 -1.21
CA THR A 53 10.11 1.52 -1.69
C THR A 53 9.18 2.71 -1.96
N ILE A 54 8.01 2.47 -2.57
CA ILE A 54 6.97 3.50 -2.75
C ILE A 54 6.52 4.02 -1.37
N ALA A 55 6.21 3.13 -0.40
CA ALA A 55 5.84 3.54 0.95
C ALA A 55 6.90 4.45 1.60
N ARG A 56 8.17 4.08 1.48
CA ARG A 56 9.29 4.89 2.01
C ARG A 56 9.45 6.22 1.28
N ALA A 57 9.21 6.26 -0.04
CA ALA A 57 9.22 7.50 -0.80
C ALA A 57 8.07 8.42 -0.39
N LEU A 58 6.85 7.89 -0.22
CA LEU A 58 5.71 8.63 0.33
C LEU A 58 6.02 9.25 1.70
N MET A 59 6.74 8.55 2.56
CA MET A 59 7.18 9.06 3.88
C MET A 59 8.40 9.97 3.81
N ARG A 60 8.95 10.23 2.61
CA ARG A 60 10.21 10.97 2.45
C ARG A 60 11.36 10.36 3.28
N LEU A 61 11.40 9.03 3.35
CA LEU A 61 12.49 8.26 3.97
C LEU A 61 13.56 7.88 2.94
N VAL A 62 13.19 7.83 1.67
CA VAL A 62 14.10 7.70 0.52
C VAL A 62 13.80 8.83 -0.47
N PRO A 63 14.83 9.38 -1.14
CA PRO A 63 14.62 10.41 -2.15
C PRO A 63 14.03 9.80 -3.42
N ALA A 64 13.18 10.55 -4.12
CA ALA A 64 12.83 10.27 -5.50
C ALA A 64 13.97 10.75 -6.42
N ALA A 65 14.33 9.96 -7.43
CA ALA A 65 15.26 10.35 -8.49
C ALA A 65 14.58 11.28 -9.50
N SER A 66 13.28 11.03 -9.78
CA SER A 66 12.43 11.90 -10.59
C SER A 66 10.95 11.63 -10.28
N GLY A 67 10.05 12.40 -10.91
CA GLY A 67 8.62 12.38 -10.66
C GLY A 67 8.22 13.31 -9.52
N ALA A 68 6.94 13.30 -9.16
CA ALA A 68 6.39 14.16 -8.11
C ALA A 68 5.50 13.38 -7.14
N ILE A 69 5.50 13.83 -5.88
CA ILE A 69 4.54 13.42 -4.86
C ILE A 69 3.88 14.70 -4.38
N ARG A 70 2.55 14.80 -4.49
CA ARG A 70 1.80 15.99 -4.06
C ARG A 70 0.77 15.61 -3.01
N LEU A 71 0.64 16.46 -1.99
CA LEU A 71 -0.43 16.41 -1.00
C LEU A 71 -1.22 17.72 -1.10
N ASP A 72 -2.52 17.63 -1.36
CA ASP A 72 -3.37 18.81 -1.67
C ASP A 72 -2.77 19.69 -2.78
N GLY A 73 -2.24 19.08 -3.84
CA GLY A 73 -1.60 19.76 -4.95
C GLY A 73 -0.21 20.36 -4.65
N ARG A 74 0.28 20.26 -3.41
CA ARG A 74 1.61 20.78 -3.02
C ARG A 74 2.66 19.71 -3.19
N ASP A 75 3.69 19.99 -3.96
CA ASP A 75 4.83 19.08 -4.12
C ASP A 75 5.59 18.93 -2.80
N VAL A 76 5.72 17.66 -2.36
CA VAL A 76 6.45 17.31 -1.15
C VAL A 76 7.93 17.02 -1.42
N ALA A 77 8.34 16.82 -2.67
CA ALA A 77 9.73 16.60 -3.04
C ALA A 77 10.60 17.82 -2.71
N GLY A 78 10.07 19.02 -2.92
CA GLY A 78 10.72 20.29 -2.61
C GLY A 78 10.76 20.67 -1.12
N LEU A 79 10.14 19.89 -0.21
CA LEU A 79 10.16 20.18 1.21
C LEU A 79 11.55 19.91 1.82
N THR A 80 12.36 20.96 1.98
CA THR A 80 13.69 20.90 2.61
C THR A 80 13.67 21.34 4.06
N SER A 81 12.67 22.15 4.47
CA SER A 81 12.57 22.63 5.84
C SER A 81 12.02 21.59 6.80
N SER A 82 12.58 21.54 8.02
CA SER A 82 12.10 20.67 9.09
C SER A 82 10.61 20.91 9.43
N ARG A 83 10.14 22.17 9.31
CA ARG A 83 8.74 22.54 9.53
C ARG A 83 7.84 21.95 8.45
N GLY A 84 8.22 22.06 7.17
CA GLY A 84 7.45 21.50 6.05
C GLY A 84 7.35 19.98 6.13
N LEU A 85 8.47 19.29 6.38
CA LEU A 85 8.49 17.83 6.57
C LEU A 85 7.67 17.38 7.79
N ARG A 86 7.70 18.14 8.88
CA ARG A 86 6.89 17.85 10.07
C ARG A 86 5.39 17.98 9.76
N SER A 87 4.97 19.06 9.07
CA SER A 87 3.58 19.22 8.64
C SER A 87 3.12 18.08 7.74
N TYR A 88 3.90 17.75 6.71
CA TYR A 88 3.60 16.65 5.80
C TYR A 88 3.48 15.30 6.55
N ARG A 89 4.46 14.98 7.44
CA ARG A 89 4.45 13.75 8.22
C ARG A 89 3.37 13.69 9.29
N ARG A 90 2.71 14.81 9.63
CA ARG A 90 1.47 14.79 10.39
C ARG A 90 0.32 14.24 9.56
N ASP A 91 0.19 14.70 8.31
CA ASP A 91 -0.92 14.35 7.44
C ASP A 91 -0.78 12.95 6.82
N VAL A 92 0.44 12.48 6.63
CA VAL A 92 0.75 11.14 6.08
C VAL A 92 1.52 10.33 7.12
N GLN A 93 0.96 9.22 7.54
CA GLN A 93 1.55 8.30 8.53
C GLN A 93 1.74 6.90 7.97
N ILE A 94 2.63 6.12 8.56
CA ILE A 94 2.93 4.75 8.14
C ILE A 94 2.82 3.77 9.30
N VAL A 95 2.23 2.61 9.03
CA VAL A 95 2.29 1.41 9.86
C VAL A 95 3.17 0.40 9.13
N PHE A 96 4.32 0.07 9.72
CA PHE A 96 5.29 -0.84 9.13
C PHE A 96 4.90 -2.31 9.32
N GLN A 97 5.47 -3.17 8.50
CA GLN A 97 5.24 -4.61 8.44
C GLN A 97 5.50 -5.32 9.78
N ASP A 98 6.60 -4.99 10.46
CA ASP A 98 6.96 -5.57 11.75
C ASP A 98 6.81 -4.54 12.87
N PRO A 99 5.78 -4.70 13.72
CA PRO A 99 5.59 -3.81 14.86
C PRO A 99 6.70 -3.95 15.91
N THR A 100 7.44 -5.07 15.94
CA THR A 100 8.53 -5.28 16.89
C THR A 100 9.70 -4.35 16.63
N THR A 101 10.03 -4.15 15.36
CA THR A 101 11.12 -3.24 14.96
C THR A 101 10.70 -1.77 14.95
N SER A 102 9.40 -1.49 14.91
CA SER A 102 8.85 -0.13 14.87
C SER A 102 8.62 0.49 16.24
N LEU A 103 8.60 -0.31 17.31
CA LEU A 103 8.41 0.13 18.70
C LEU A 103 9.74 0.03 19.47
N ASP A 104 10.15 1.11 20.14
CA ASP A 104 11.32 1.06 21.03
C ASP A 104 11.04 0.10 22.21
N PRO A 105 11.80 -1.01 22.35
CA PRO A 105 11.56 -2.00 23.41
C PRO A 105 11.80 -1.46 24.82
N ARG A 106 12.49 -0.31 24.94
CA ARG A 106 12.79 0.36 26.22
C ARG A 106 11.75 1.39 26.61
N ALA A 107 10.89 1.81 25.67
CA ALA A 107 9.83 2.77 25.93
C ALA A 107 8.53 2.10 26.34
N ARG A 108 7.80 2.69 27.29
CA ARG A 108 6.44 2.26 27.60
C ARG A 108 5.49 2.62 26.46
N ILE A 109 4.43 1.84 26.28
CA ILE A 109 3.44 2.05 25.21
C ILE A 109 2.87 3.48 25.26
N GLY A 110 2.51 3.97 26.45
CA GLY A 110 2.03 5.35 26.60
C GLY A 110 3.05 6.40 26.18
N ALA A 111 4.35 6.18 26.42
CA ALA A 111 5.40 7.09 25.98
C ALA A 111 5.54 7.09 24.44
N THR A 112 5.47 5.91 23.81
CA THR A 112 5.52 5.73 22.35
C THR A 112 4.38 6.46 21.64
N ILE A 113 3.15 6.40 22.19
CA ILE A 113 1.97 7.11 21.64
C ILE A 113 2.05 8.62 21.97
N ALA A 114 2.59 9.00 23.14
CA ALA A 114 2.73 10.40 23.53
C ALA A 114 3.74 11.19 22.70
N GLU A 115 4.77 10.53 22.18
CA GLU A 115 5.85 11.18 21.43
C GLU A 115 5.34 12.01 20.24
N PRO A 116 4.60 11.43 19.26
CA PRO A 116 4.08 12.22 18.15
C PRO A 116 3.03 13.25 18.59
N ILE A 117 2.20 12.97 19.60
CA ILE A 117 1.24 13.93 20.15
C ILE A 117 1.96 15.21 20.62
N ARG A 118 3.04 15.04 21.40
CA ARG A 118 3.84 16.15 21.91
C ARG A 118 4.65 16.84 20.82
N ALA A 119 5.25 16.06 19.93
CA ALA A 119 6.04 16.58 18.83
C ALA A 119 5.24 17.50 17.90
N HIS A 120 3.97 17.18 17.69
CA HIS A 120 3.06 17.95 16.81
C HIS A 120 2.12 18.90 17.58
N GLY A 121 2.12 18.87 18.92
CA GLY A 121 1.25 19.72 19.73
C GLY A 121 -0.24 19.47 19.49
N ILE A 122 -0.63 18.18 19.38
CA ILE A 122 -2.00 17.78 19.00
C ILE A 122 -3.01 18.20 20.08
N VAL A 123 -2.63 18.04 21.35
CA VAL A 123 -3.43 18.47 22.50
C VAL A 123 -2.52 19.13 23.55
N PRO A 124 -3.08 19.94 24.50
CA PRO A 124 -2.35 20.45 25.66
C PRO A 124 -1.67 19.35 26.46
N ARG A 125 -0.62 19.70 27.21
CA ARG A 125 0.18 18.69 27.97
C ARG A 125 -0.64 17.92 28.99
N GLU A 126 -1.60 18.56 29.62
CA GLU A 126 -2.55 17.99 30.60
C GLU A 126 -3.46 16.92 29.99
N ASP A 127 -3.80 17.06 28.72
CA ASP A 127 -4.72 16.18 27.99
C ASP A 127 -4.04 14.98 27.31
N VAL A 128 -2.70 14.94 27.28
CA VAL A 128 -1.95 13.84 26.61
C VAL A 128 -2.33 12.48 27.18
N ARG A 129 -2.52 12.36 28.50
CA ARG A 129 -2.87 11.09 29.14
C ARG A 129 -4.27 10.59 28.75
N SER A 130 -5.26 11.48 28.74
CA SER A 130 -6.62 11.16 28.31
C SER A 130 -6.67 10.81 26.83
N ARG A 131 -5.90 11.52 25.98
CA ARG A 131 -5.78 11.23 24.55
C ARG A 131 -5.16 9.85 24.29
N ILE A 132 -4.13 9.43 25.04
CA ILE A 132 -3.55 8.09 24.94
C ILE A 132 -4.58 7.02 25.31
N ALA A 133 -5.33 7.23 26.40
CA ALA A 133 -6.37 6.29 26.82
C ALA A 133 -7.45 6.12 25.75
N SER A 134 -7.90 7.23 25.15
CA SER A 134 -8.86 7.23 24.04
C SER A 134 -8.32 6.47 22.82
N LEU A 135 -7.06 6.71 22.42
CA LEU A 135 -6.44 6.04 21.27
C LEU A 135 -6.28 4.53 21.49
N LEU A 136 -5.93 4.10 22.71
CA LEU A 136 -5.86 2.67 23.04
C LEU A 136 -7.23 2.02 22.97
N ALA A 137 -8.26 2.65 23.54
CA ALA A 137 -9.64 2.16 23.46
C ALA A 137 -10.12 2.05 22.00
N GLU A 138 -9.80 3.03 21.16
CA GLU A 138 -10.16 3.06 19.74
C GLU A 138 -9.57 1.89 18.95
N VAL A 139 -8.36 1.44 19.32
CA VAL A 139 -7.77 0.23 18.72
C VAL A 139 -8.11 -1.05 19.52
N SER A 140 -9.15 -1.01 20.36
CA SER A 140 -9.63 -2.13 21.19
C SER A 140 -8.54 -2.67 22.13
N LEU A 141 -7.78 -1.78 22.75
CA LEU A 141 -6.82 -2.09 23.83
C LEU A 141 -7.26 -1.42 25.11
N ASP A 142 -7.00 -2.11 26.25
CA ASP A 142 -7.22 -1.53 27.55
C ASP A 142 -6.30 -0.31 27.78
N PRO A 143 -6.82 0.85 28.21
CA PRO A 143 -6.02 2.03 28.53
C PRO A 143 -4.89 1.79 29.53
N GLU A 144 -5.03 0.82 30.44
CA GLU A 144 -3.98 0.44 31.40
C GLU A 144 -2.72 -0.11 30.73
N MET A 145 -2.83 -0.60 29.50
CA MET A 145 -1.68 -1.05 28.71
C MET A 145 -0.67 0.06 28.39
N ALA A 146 -1.05 1.34 28.57
CA ALA A 146 -0.12 2.47 28.46
C ALA A 146 1.12 2.32 29.36
N GLY A 147 0.97 1.63 30.51
CA GLY A 147 2.06 1.36 31.45
C GLY A 147 2.99 0.22 31.06
N ARG A 148 2.60 -0.63 30.12
CA ARG A 148 3.36 -1.82 29.68
C ARG A 148 4.48 -1.48 28.70
N TYR A 149 5.40 -2.44 28.53
CA TYR A 149 6.46 -2.42 27.52
C TYR A 149 6.07 -3.32 26.33
N PRO A 150 6.66 -3.09 25.12
CA PRO A 150 6.35 -3.89 23.93
C PRO A 150 6.52 -5.40 24.11
N HIS A 151 7.52 -5.85 24.86
CA HIS A 151 7.76 -7.28 25.12
C HIS A 151 6.68 -7.95 25.98
N GLN A 152 5.83 -7.17 26.66
CA GLN A 152 4.70 -7.67 27.49
C GLN A 152 3.41 -7.81 26.67
N LEU A 153 3.43 -7.51 25.38
CA LEU A 153 2.29 -7.54 24.48
C LEU A 153 2.39 -8.68 23.46
N SER A 154 1.25 -9.23 23.06
CA SER A 154 1.17 -10.14 21.91
C SER A 154 1.50 -9.40 20.59
N GLY A 155 1.77 -10.14 19.50
CA GLY A 155 2.01 -9.56 18.18
C GLY A 155 0.87 -8.66 17.71
N GLY A 156 -0.38 -9.13 17.82
CA GLY A 156 -1.57 -8.34 17.46
C GLY A 156 -1.78 -7.11 18.34
N GLN A 157 -1.46 -7.18 19.66
CA GLN A 157 -1.49 -6.01 20.53
C GLN A 157 -0.42 -4.98 20.13
N ARG A 158 0.80 -5.42 19.80
CA ARG A 158 1.86 -4.52 19.28
C ARG A 158 1.43 -3.84 17.98
N GLN A 159 0.77 -4.57 17.08
CA GLN A 159 0.26 -4.00 15.84
C GLN A 159 -0.81 -2.93 16.11
N ARG A 160 -1.75 -3.18 17.01
CA ARG A 160 -2.75 -2.18 17.44
C ARG A 160 -2.10 -0.94 18.05
N VAL A 161 -1.04 -1.09 18.83
CA VAL A 161 -0.25 0.04 19.34
C VAL A 161 0.42 0.84 18.21
N ALA A 162 0.98 0.17 17.20
CA ALA A 162 1.57 0.83 16.04
C ALA A 162 0.51 1.63 15.26
N ILE A 163 -0.69 1.08 15.10
CA ILE A 163 -1.84 1.78 14.51
C ILE A 163 -2.23 2.99 15.38
N ALA A 164 -2.39 2.82 16.70
CA ALA A 164 -2.73 3.91 17.62
C ALA A 164 -1.70 5.05 17.58
N ARG A 165 -0.39 4.71 17.48
CA ARG A 165 0.69 5.69 17.31
C ARG A 165 0.53 6.47 16.00
N ALA A 166 0.27 5.80 14.90
CA ALA A 166 0.05 6.46 13.61
C ALA A 166 -1.18 7.39 13.64
N LEU A 167 -2.27 6.96 14.28
CA LEU A 167 -3.50 7.75 14.43
C LEU A 167 -3.37 8.93 15.40
N SER A 168 -2.34 8.95 16.24
CA SER A 168 -2.18 9.93 17.33
C SER A 168 -2.01 11.37 16.86
N VAL A 169 -1.56 11.57 15.62
CA VAL A 169 -1.39 12.88 14.98
C VAL A 169 -2.55 13.28 14.07
N GLU A 170 -3.63 12.46 14.04
CA GLU A 170 -4.82 12.69 13.21
C GLU A 170 -4.47 12.80 11.72
N PRO A 171 -3.86 11.75 11.14
CA PRO A 171 -3.43 11.77 9.76
C PRO A 171 -4.64 11.77 8.80
N ARG A 172 -4.42 12.24 7.59
CA ARG A 172 -5.39 12.18 6.48
C ARG A 172 -5.13 10.97 5.57
N VAL A 173 -3.87 10.56 5.47
CA VAL A 173 -3.43 9.40 4.69
C VAL A 173 -2.67 8.43 5.59
N LEU A 174 -3.01 7.15 5.51
CA LEU A 174 -2.31 6.07 6.21
C LEU A 174 -1.67 5.11 5.21
N VAL A 175 -0.36 4.93 5.28
CA VAL A 175 0.35 3.91 4.53
C VAL A 175 0.43 2.66 5.40
N LEU A 176 -0.09 1.55 4.92
CA LEU A 176 -0.15 0.26 5.61
C LEU A 176 0.78 -0.72 4.87
N ASP A 177 2.01 -0.88 5.35
CA ASP A 177 3.00 -1.77 4.73
C ASP A 177 2.88 -3.17 5.34
N GLU A 178 2.18 -4.08 4.66
CA GLU A 178 1.90 -5.47 5.08
C GLU A 178 1.43 -5.59 6.54
N PRO A 179 0.36 -4.89 6.96
CA PRO A 179 0.04 -4.70 8.38
C PRO A 179 -0.35 -5.97 9.13
N THR A 180 -0.49 -7.10 8.44
CA THR A 180 -0.95 -8.38 9.03
C THR A 180 -0.05 -9.57 8.71
N SER A 181 1.02 -9.43 7.94
CA SER A 181 1.83 -10.54 7.42
C SER A 181 2.52 -11.39 8.50
N ALA A 182 2.81 -10.80 9.67
CA ALA A 182 3.49 -11.47 10.79
C ALA A 182 2.51 -12.04 11.85
N LEU A 183 1.20 -12.09 11.56
CA LEU A 183 0.16 -12.44 12.52
C LEU A 183 -0.56 -13.73 12.11
N ASP A 184 -1.11 -14.47 13.08
CA ASP A 184 -1.99 -15.59 12.80
C ASP A 184 -3.33 -15.14 12.17
N VAL A 185 -4.00 -16.05 11.46
CA VAL A 185 -5.19 -15.76 10.65
C VAL A 185 -6.31 -15.10 11.46
N THR A 186 -6.52 -15.54 12.72
CA THR A 186 -7.58 -14.97 13.58
C THR A 186 -7.27 -13.54 13.98
N VAL A 187 -6.01 -13.26 14.31
CA VAL A 187 -5.55 -11.91 14.67
C VAL A 187 -5.54 -11.01 13.43
N GLN A 188 -5.15 -11.55 12.26
CA GLN A 188 -5.26 -10.81 10.99
C GLN A 188 -6.68 -10.29 10.76
N ALA A 189 -7.70 -11.16 10.82
CA ALA A 189 -9.08 -10.76 10.60
C ALA A 189 -9.49 -9.58 11.50
N ARG A 190 -9.15 -9.64 12.78
CA ARG A 190 -9.47 -8.56 13.74
C ARG A 190 -8.73 -7.25 13.46
N ILE A 191 -7.51 -7.29 12.92
CA ILE A 191 -6.78 -6.08 12.51
C ILE A 191 -7.39 -5.48 11.25
N LEU A 192 -7.84 -6.31 10.30
CA LEU A 192 -8.49 -5.84 9.08
C LEU A 192 -9.85 -5.20 9.38
N GLU A 193 -10.65 -5.81 10.26
CA GLU A 193 -11.90 -5.22 10.77
C GLU A 193 -11.65 -3.86 11.43
N LEU A 194 -10.61 -3.76 12.27
CA LEU A 194 -10.21 -2.49 12.89
C LEU A 194 -9.84 -1.43 11.84
N ILE A 195 -9.04 -1.78 10.83
CA ILE A 195 -8.65 -0.85 9.76
C ILE A 195 -9.89 -0.38 8.98
N ALA A 196 -10.82 -1.29 8.66
CA ALA A 196 -12.07 -0.95 7.97
C ALA A 196 -12.94 0.01 8.81
N GLU A 197 -13.04 -0.23 10.12
CA GLU A 197 -13.78 0.64 11.04
C GLU A 197 -13.14 2.02 11.17
N LEU A 198 -11.82 2.09 11.37
CA LEU A 198 -11.06 3.35 11.46
C LEU A 198 -11.18 4.17 10.18
N ARG A 199 -11.14 3.52 9.02
CA ARG A 199 -11.38 4.18 7.73
C ARG A 199 -12.74 4.89 7.72
N ARG A 200 -13.80 4.18 8.09
CA ARG A 200 -15.16 4.69 8.07
C ARG A 200 -15.38 5.80 9.11
N THR A 201 -14.88 5.62 10.33
CA THR A 201 -15.12 6.54 11.45
C THR A 201 -14.27 7.80 11.40
N ARG A 202 -13.05 7.72 10.84
CA ARG A 202 -12.12 8.84 10.72
C ARG A 202 -12.05 9.46 9.33
N GLY A 203 -12.72 8.86 8.32
CA GLY A 203 -12.65 9.35 6.95
C GLY A 203 -11.24 9.26 6.34
N LEU A 204 -10.48 8.20 6.67
CA LEU A 204 -9.08 8.05 6.25
C LEU A 204 -8.99 7.55 4.81
N ALA A 205 -8.10 8.16 4.02
CA ALA A 205 -7.56 7.53 2.82
C ALA A 205 -6.36 6.67 3.20
N TYR A 206 -6.14 5.54 2.51
CA TYR A 206 -4.94 4.74 2.74
C TYR A 206 -4.37 4.08 1.48
N VAL A 207 -3.06 3.85 1.52
CA VAL A 207 -2.32 2.99 0.61
C VAL A 207 -2.02 1.69 1.34
N LEU A 208 -2.62 0.59 0.91
CA LEU A 208 -2.39 -0.75 1.47
C LEU A 208 -1.37 -1.50 0.61
N ILE A 209 -0.24 -1.87 1.19
CA ILE A 209 0.71 -2.80 0.58
C ILE A 209 0.40 -4.19 1.09
N SER A 210 0.11 -5.11 0.17
CA SER A 210 -0.18 -6.50 0.51
C SER A 210 0.19 -7.45 -0.63
N HIS A 211 0.56 -8.66 -0.29
CA HIS A 211 0.64 -9.78 -1.22
C HIS A 211 -0.62 -10.69 -1.15
N ASN A 212 -1.52 -10.42 -0.20
CA ASN A 212 -2.76 -11.17 -0.01
C ASN A 212 -3.94 -10.46 -0.70
N LEU A 213 -4.36 -10.97 -1.85
CA LEU A 213 -5.45 -10.39 -2.64
C LEU A 213 -6.82 -10.48 -1.94
N ALA A 214 -7.05 -11.46 -1.05
CA ALA A 214 -8.29 -11.51 -0.27
C ALA A 214 -8.42 -10.33 0.71
N VAL A 215 -7.31 -9.88 1.28
CA VAL A 215 -7.25 -8.67 2.12
C VAL A 215 -7.54 -7.42 1.27
N VAL A 216 -6.98 -7.37 0.07
CA VAL A 216 -7.17 -6.27 -0.88
C VAL A 216 -8.63 -6.15 -1.30
N GLU A 217 -9.28 -7.27 -1.64
CA GLU A 217 -10.69 -7.32 -2.01
C GLU A 217 -11.62 -6.77 -0.93
N GLN A 218 -11.29 -7.03 0.33
CA GLN A 218 -12.09 -6.58 1.47
C GLN A 218 -11.92 -5.10 1.79
N LEU A 219 -10.75 -4.53 1.51
CA LEU A 219 -10.37 -3.22 2.04
C LEU A 219 -10.23 -2.11 0.98
N CYS A 220 -9.94 -2.42 -0.28
CA CYS A 220 -9.53 -1.41 -1.25
C CYS A 220 -10.49 -1.31 -2.44
N GLU A 221 -10.80 -0.08 -2.84
CA GLU A 221 -11.58 0.25 -4.03
C GLU A 221 -10.78 0.06 -5.30
N GLU A 222 -9.50 0.41 -5.28
CA GLU A 222 -8.59 0.27 -6.42
C GLU A 222 -7.36 -0.56 -6.07
N THR A 223 -6.82 -1.20 -7.10
CA THR A 223 -5.62 -2.03 -7.00
C THR A 223 -4.65 -1.68 -8.12
N ALA A 224 -3.40 -1.41 -7.75
CA ALA A 224 -2.28 -1.32 -8.66
C ALA A 224 -1.36 -2.52 -8.48
N VAL A 225 -1.18 -3.31 -9.54
CA VAL A 225 -0.31 -4.49 -9.57
C VAL A 225 1.07 -4.08 -10.04
N LEU A 226 2.08 -4.32 -9.19
CA LEU A 226 3.47 -3.95 -9.46
C LEU A 226 4.32 -5.18 -9.83
N TYR A 227 5.14 -5.02 -10.87
CA TYR A 227 6.17 -5.97 -11.25
C TYR A 227 7.45 -5.23 -11.63
N LEU A 228 8.59 -5.56 -11.01
CA LEU A 228 9.90 -4.92 -11.24
C LEU A 228 9.83 -3.38 -11.27
N GLY A 229 9.23 -2.78 -10.24
CA GLY A 229 9.15 -1.34 -10.07
C GLY A 229 8.11 -0.62 -10.92
N ARG A 230 7.37 -1.31 -11.77
CA ARG A 230 6.37 -0.74 -12.67
C ARG A 230 4.96 -1.22 -12.37
N ILE A 231 3.96 -0.38 -12.61
CA ILE A 231 2.56 -0.81 -12.63
C ILE A 231 2.31 -1.57 -13.94
N VAL A 232 1.82 -2.81 -13.81
CA VAL A 232 1.46 -3.66 -14.96
C VAL A 232 -0.04 -3.73 -15.19
N GLU A 233 -0.84 -3.50 -14.14
CA GLU A 233 -2.30 -3.40 -14.21
C GLU A 233 -2.80 -2.50 -13.07
N HIS A 234 -3.76 -1.59 -13.32
CA HIS A 234 -4.33 -0.70 -12.32
C HIS A 234 -5.79 -0.39 -12.65
N GLY A 235 -6.66 -0.44 -11.66
CA GLY A 235 -8.08 -0.12 -11.77
C GLY A 235 -8.91 -0.61 -10.60
N PRO A 236 -10.25 -0.66 -10.74
CA PRO A 236 -11.16 -1.14 -9.71
C PRO A 236 -10.79 -2.54 -9.22
N THR A 237 -10.68 -2.73 -7.90
CA THR A 237 -10.27 -4.00 -7.29
C THR A 237 -11.14 -5.16 -7.73
N GLU A 238 -12.46 -4.99 -7.71
CA GLU A 238 -13.41 -6.00 -8.15
C GLU A 238 -13.10 -6.46 -9.58
N GLN A 239 -12.85 -5.53 -10.49
CA GLN A 239 -12.57 -5.82 -11.89
C GLN A 239 -11.23 -6.55 -12.08
N ILE A 240 -10.18 -6.11 -11.38
CA ILE A 240 -8.86 -6.74 -11.43
C ILE A 240 -8.91 -8.17 -10.91
N LEU A 241 -9.67 -8.42 -9.83
CA LEU A 241 -9.76 -9.74 -9.23
C LEU A 241 -10.72 -10.66 -10.00
N ALA A 242 -11.84 -10.15 -10.53
CA ALA A 242 -12.80 -10.97 -11.28
C ALA A 242 -12.25 -11.37 -12.66
N ARG A 243 -11.63 -10.42 -13.38
CA ARG A 243 -11.21 -10.59 -14.79
C ARG A 243 -9.83 -9.93 -15.03
N PRO A 244 -8.74 -10.48 -14.48
CA PRO A 244 -7.39 -9.94 -14.70
C PRO A 244 -7.07 -9.80 -16.21
N ALA A 245 -6.40 -8.72 -16.60
CA ALA A 245 -6.02 -8.46 -17.98
C ALA A 245 -4.50 -8.60 -18.24
N HIS A 246 -3.71 -8.72 -17.18
CA HIS A 246 -2.27 -9.00 -17.28
C HIS A 246 -1.96 -10.43 -16.83
N PRO A 247 -1.13 -11.21 -17.56
CA PRO A 247 -0.78 -12.59 -17.18
C PRO A 247 -0.21 -12.75 -15.78
N TYR A 248 0.54 -11.77 -15.29
CA TYR A 248 1.07 -11.76 -13.94
C TYR A 248 -0.06 -11.63 -12.90
N THR A 249 -1.06 -10.78 -13.14
CA THR A 249 -2.24 -10.63 -12.27
C THR A 249 -3.06 -11.93 -12.25
N LEU A 250 -3.20 -12.60 -13.40
CA LEU A 250 -3.82 -13.94 -13.49
C LEU A 250 -3.11 -14.95 -12.57
N ALA A 251 -1.77 -14.97 -12.60
CA ALA A 251 -0.99 -15.86 -11.75
C ALA A 251 -1.13 -15.53 -10.26
N LEU A 252 -1.05 -14.25 -9.89
CA LEU A 252 -1.29 -13.80 -8.51
C LEU A 252 -2.69 -14.20 -8.02
N ARG A 253 -3.72 -13.97 -8.84
CA ARG A 253 -5.10 -14.33 -8.51
C ARG A 253 -5.29 -15.85 -8.35
N SER A 254 -4.62 -16.65 -9.18
CA SER A 254 -4.69 -18.12 -9.11
C SER A 254 -4.05 -18.71 -7.85
N ALA A 255 -3.20 -17.95 -7.17
CA ALA A 255 -2.55 -18.35 -5.94
C ALA A 255 -3.41 -18.10 -4.68
N VAL A 256 -4.52 -17.35 -4.80
CA VAL A 256 -5.46 -17.11 -3.69
C VAL A 256 -6.26 -18.39 -3.43
N PRO A 257 -6.27 -18.94 -2.20
CA PRO A 257 -7.09 -20.07 -1.85
C PRO A 257 -8.58 -19.73 -1.99
N GLU A 258 -9.32 -20.49 -2.78
CA GLU A 258 -10.78 -20.41 -2.84
C GLU A 258 -11.40 -21.40 -1.85
N ILE A 259 -12.36 -20.92 -1.06
CA ILE A 259 -13.07 -21.73 -0.06
C ILE A 259 -14.00 -22.74 -0.75
N ASP A 260 -14.54 -22.35 -1.91
CA ASP A 260 -15.39 -23.24 -2.71
C ASP A 260 -14.54 -24.25 -3.50
N LEU A 261 -14.67 -25.53 -3.15
CA LEU A 261 -13.96 -26.63 -3.81
C LEU A 261 -14.38 -26.81 -5.27
N ALA A 262 -15.60 -26.39 -5.66
CA ALA A 262 -16.09 -26.45 -7.03
C ALA A 262 -15.51 -25.32 -7.91
N ALA A 263 -15.13 -24.21 -7.31
CA ALA A 263 -14.54 -23.04 -7.98
C ALA A 263 -13.00 -23.09 -8.06
N ARG A 264 -12.38 -24.19 -7.62
CA ARG A 264 -10.91 -24.34 -7.63
C ARG A 264 -10.34 -24.15 -9.03
N ARG A 265 -9.75 -22.99 -9.25
CA ARG A 265 -8.96 -22.73 -10.45
C ARG A 265 -7.64 -23.49 -10.36
N SER A 266 -7.14 -24.00 -11.48
CA SER A 266 -5.79 -24.57 -11.51
C SER A 266 -4.78 -23.46 -11.22
N ARG A 267 -3.93 -23.65 -10.18
CA ARG A 267 -2.89 -22.70 -9.83
C ARG A 267 -1.92 -22.52 -11.01
N ILE A 268 -1.75 -21.30 -11.44
CA ILE A 268 -0.76 -20.94 -12.47
C ILE A 268 0.60 -20.82 -11.77
N VAL A 269 1.49 -21.77 -12.04
CA VAL A 269 2.87 -21.74 -11.54
C VAL A 269 3.71 -21.00 -12.57
N LEU A 270 4.21 -19.82 -12.19
CA LEU A 270 5.09 -19.04 -13.05
C LEU A 270 6.47 -19.72 -13.15
N PRO A 271 7.02 -19.88 -14.36
CA PRO A 271 8.36 -20.45 -14.54
C PRO A 271 9.45 -19.48 -14.03
N GLY A 272 10.61 -20.04 -13.68
CA GLY A 272 11.80 -19.27 -13.33
C GLY A 272 11.68 -18.46 -12.06
N THR A 273 12.61 -17.54 -11.90
CA THR A 273 12.69 -16.57 -10.78
C THR A 273 12.39 -15.15 -11.28
N VAL A 274 12.11 -14.25 -10.35
CA VAL A 274 11.99 -12.81 -10.68
C VAL A 274 13.33 -12.35 -11.25
N PRO A 275 13.35 -11.68 -12.42
CA PRO A 275 14.59 -11.17 -13.00
C PRO A 275 15.28 -10.17 -12.08
N ASP A 276 16.60 -10.03 -12.23
CA ASP A 276 17.41 -9.07 -11.50
C ASP A 276 16.97 -7.64 -11.84
N PRO A 277 16.52 -6.83 -10.85
CA PRO A 277 16.14 -5.45 -11.10
C PRO A 277 17.28 -4.55 -11.59
N ALA A 278 18.54 -4.95 -11.38
CA ALA A 278 19.71 -4.23 -11.91
C ALA A 278 19.91 -4.45 -13.42
N ASN A 279 19.42 -5.61 -13.95
CA ASN A 279 19.53 -5.99 -15.35
C ASN A 279 18.16 -6.50 -15.84
N PRO A 280 17.15 -5.63 -15.96
CA PRO A 280 15.83 -6.05 -16.41
C PRO A 280 15.90 -6.59 -17.86
N PRO A 281 15.11 -7.62 -18.19
CA PRO A 281 15.09 -8.17 -19.53
C PRO A 281 14.59 -7.11 -20.55
N PRO A 282 15.05 -7.14 -21.81
CA PRO A 282 14.57 -6.23 -22.85
C PRO A 282 13.08 -6.46 -23.12
N GLY A 283 12.38 -5.44 -23.62
CA GLY A 283 10.96 -5.50 -23.90
C GLY A 283 10.11 -5.57 -22.63
N CYS A 284 9.06 -6.39 -22.65
CA CYS A 284 8.19 -6.60 -21.47
C CYS A 284 8.97 -7.25 -20.33
N PRO A 285 9.08 -6.62 -19.15
CA PRO A 285 9.84 -7.21 -18.02
C PRO A 285 9.34 -8.59 -17.57
N PHE A 286 8.07 -8.88 -17.82
CA PHE A 286 7.45 -10.14 -17.44
C PHE A 286 7.62 -11.26 -18.49
N HIS A 287 8.09 -10.97 -19.73
CA HIS A 287 8.12 -11.94 -20.83
C HIS A 287 8.85 -13.25 -20.50
N PRO A 288 9.94 -13.30 -19.69
CA PRO A 288 10.63 -14.57 -19.41
C PRO A 288 9.79 -15.56 -18.57
N ARG A 289 8.80 -15.03 -17.86
CA ARG A 289 7.90 -15.82 -16.98
C ARG A 289 6.48 -15.91 -17.54
N CYS A 290 6.19 -15.25 -18.65
CA CYS A 290 4.87 -15.16 -19.24
C CYS A 290 4.56 -16.38 -20.11
N PRO A 291 3.54 -17.21 -19.80
CA PRO A 291 3.16 -18.35 -20.64
C PRO A 291 2.56 -17.91 -21.98
N TYR A 292 2.21 -16.64 -22.13
CA TYR A 292 1.56 -16.06 -23.30
C TYR A 292 2.49 -15.11 -24.08
N ALA A 293 3.81 -15.18 -23.83
CA ALA A 293 4.77 -14.30 -24.50
C ALA A 293 4.82 -14.54 -26.01
N ILE A 294 4.83 -13.45 -26.76
CA ILE A 294 5.04 -13.42 -28.22
C ILE A 294 6.33 -12.65 -28.53
N ASP A 295 6.81 -12.70 -29.78
CA ASP A 295 8.08 -12.04 -30.17
C ASP A 295 8.10 -10.55 -29.86
N ARG A 296 6.98 -9.87 -30.03
CA ARG A 296 6.84 -8.47 -29.67
C ARG A 296 7.16 -8.21 -28.19
N CYS A 297 6.79 -9.14 -27.28
CA CYS A 297 7.08 -9.00 -25.83
C CYS A 297 8.58 -9.03 -25.54
N ARG A 298 9.41 -9.62 -26.41
CA ARG A 298 10.87 -9.66 -26.27
C ARG A 298 11.55 -8.38 -26.74
N ALA A 299 10.91 -7.65 -27.65
CA ALA A 299 11.48 -6.47 -28.30
C ALA A 299 10.96 -5.15 -27.75
N GLU A 300 9.69 -5.08 -27.37
CA GLU A 300 9.02 -3.83 -27.03
C GLU A 300 8.49 -3.85 -25.58
N VAL A 301 8.70 -2.74 -24.85
CA VAL A 301 8.08 -2.50 -23.54
C VAL A 301 6.61 -2.13 -23.77
N PRO A 302 5.65 -2.88 -23.18
CA PRO A 302 4.24 -2.52 -23.32
C PRO A 302 3.94 -1.22 -22.56
N MET A 303 3.27 -0.28 -23.25
CA MET A 303 2.79 0.95 -22.63
C MET A 303 1.56 0.66 -21.78
N LEU A 304 1.43 1.37 -20.64
CA LEU A 304 0.23 1.35 -19.84
C LEU A 304 -0.90 2.04 -20.61
N ARG A 305 -1.94 1.31 -20.96
CA ARG A 305 -3.05 1.80 -21.81
C ARG A 305 -4.40 1.40 -21.23
N ARG A 306 -5.44 2.19 -21.50
CA ARG A 306 -6.78 1.95 -20.98
C ARG A 306 -7.48 0.82 -21.73
N ILE A 307 -7.95 -0.18 -20.99
CA ILE A 307 -8.67 -1.35 -21.52
C ILE A 307 -9.78 -1.67 -20.53
N ASP A 308 -11.03 -1.67 -21.01
CA ASP A 308 -12.20 -2.10 -20.23
C ASP A 308 -12.27 -1.45 -18.83
N GLY A 309 -12.07 -0.12 -18.76
CA GLY A 309 -12.17 0.67 -17.51
C GLY A 309 -10.96 0.69 -16.60
N ARG A 310 -9.89 -0.06 -16.90
CA ARG A 310 -8.62 -0.13 -16.18
C ARG A 310 -7.45 0.20 -17.08
N THR A 311 -6.24 0.34 -16.52
CA THR A 311 -5.01 0.50 -17.29
C THR A 311 -4.16 -0.77 -17.22
N VAL A 312 -3.59 -1.21 -18.35
CA VAL A 312 -2.82 -2.46 -18.47
C VAL A 312 -1.60 -2.27 -19.34
N ALA A 313 -0.44 -2.74 -18.89
CA ALA A 313 0.80 -2.79 -19.64
C ALA A 313 1.05 -4.20 -20.19
N CYS A 314 0.24 -4.64 -21.16
CA CYS A 314 0.38 -5.93 -21.83
C CYS A 314 0.03 -5.79 -23.32
N HIS A 315 0.84 -6.42 -24.20
CA HIS A 315 0.58 -6.44 -25.65
C HIS A 315 -0.64 -7.26 -26.03
N ARG A 316 -1.02 -8.24 -25.19
CA ARG A 316 -2.13 -9.17 -25.43
C ARG A 316 -3.31 -9.00 -24.45
N ALA A 317 -3.42 -7.83 -23.83
CA ALA A 317 -4.45 -7.61 -22.79
C ALA A 317 -5.88 -7.81 -23.31
N GLU A 318 -6.17 -7.41 -24.56
CA GLU A 318 -7.50 -7.59 -25.16
C GLU A 318 -7.86 -9.05 -25.38
N GLU A 319 -6.89 -9.86 -25.79
CA GLU A 319 -7.08 -11.30 -26.00
C GLU A 319 -7.34 -12.01 -24.67
N ILE A 320 -6.64 -11.60 -23.59
CA ILE A 320 -6.83 -12.12 -22.24
C ILE A 320 -8.22 -11.80 -21.72
N VAL A 321 -8.64 -10.53 -21.84
CA VAL A 321 -9.96 -10.08 -21.38
C VAL A 321 -11.07 -10.73 -22.21
N GLY A 322 -10.84 -10.95 -23.53
CA GLY A 322 -11.77 -11.61 -24.43
C GLY A 322 -11.92 -13.12 -24.25
N GLY A 323 -11.08 -13.74 -23.39
CA GLY A 323 -11.11 -15.19 -23.17
C GLY A 323 -10.62 -16.03 -24.35
N HIS A 324 -9.83 -15.43 -25.24
CA HIS A 324 -9.30 -16.09 -26.46
C HIS A 324 -7.91 -16.75 -26.25
N MET A 325 -7.58 -17.13 -24.99
CA MET A 325 -6.31 -17.78 -24.64
C MET A 325 -6.50 -19.07 -23.88
#